data_421e9adaaaec12e4be8f1ffeb18d6536
#
_entry.id   421e9adaaaec12e4be8f1ffeb18d6536
#
_cell.length_a   1.000
_cell.length_b   1.000
_cell.length_c   1.000
_cell.angle_alpha   90.00
_cell.angle_beta   90.00
_cell.angle_gamma   90.00
#
_symmetry.space_group_name_H-M   'P 1'
#
loop_
_entity.id
_entity.type
_entity.pdbx_description
1 polymer ?
#
loop_
_entity_poly.entity_id
_entity_poly.type
_entity_poly.pdbx_seq_one_letter_code
_entity_poly.pdbx_strand_id
1 'polypeptide(L)'
;PEIEALGKDKRLPVGTDFVGNIYFRQEGNGMLLGTYEAQSTPWQVNGTPMNFGHELLDAKLENIQDRLAIGFKRIPALEKAGIKNIINGPFTFGPDGNPLIGPVPGKKNYWAAVAIMAGFCQAGGVGKSIAEWIIDGEPSIDIWAMDVARFGNYASPEYGTIKSSENYERRFIMTFPNETLPK
;
A
#
# COMPACT_ATOMS: atom_id res chain seq x y z
N PRO A 1 -17.58 6.40 17.97
CA PRO A 1 -17.81 6.18 19.40
C PRO A 1 -16.50 6.30 20.16
N GLU A 2 -16.58 6.91 21.34
CA GLU A 2 -15.42 7.09 22.20
C GLU A 2 -15.03 5.73 22.81
N ILE A 3 -13.75 5.46 22.85
CA ILE A 3 -13.21 4.31 23.56
C ILE A 3 -12.73 4.81 24.91
N GLU A 4 -13.53 4.60 25.91
CA GLU A 4 -13.36 5.13 27.27
C GLU A 4 -12.00 4.77 27.91
N ALA A 5 -11.40 3.64 27.48
CA ALA A 5 -10.08 3.19 27.94
C ALA A 5 -8.91 4.05 27.44
N LEU A 6 -9.13 4.93 26.46
CA LEU A 6 -8.11 5.76 25.84
C LEU A 6 -7.99 7.14 26.48
N GLY A 7 -8.14 7.34 27.73
CA GLY A 7 -8.11 8.63 28.43
C GLY A 7 -7.43 9.78 27.66
N LYS A 8 -7.90 10.99 27.83
CA LYS A 8 -7.51 12.19 27.06
C LYS A 8 -5.99 12.47 26.97
N ASP A 9 -5.22 11.92 27.88
CA ASP A 9 -3.78 12.19 28.02
C ASP A 9 -2.87 11.01 27.64
N LYS A 10 -3.46 9.88 27.23
CA LYS A 10 -2.71 8.70 26.81
C LYS A 10 -2.83 8.51 25.30
N ARG A 11 -1.71 8.57 24.61
CA ARG A 11 -1.64 8.20 23.19
C ARG A 11 -1.14 6.78 23.06
N LEU A 12 -1.90 5.94 22.37
CA LEU A 12 -1.42 4.63 21.96
C LEU A 12 -0.44 4.77 20.78
N PRO A 13 0.62 3.98 20.79
CA PRO A 13 1.50 3.91 19.62
C PRO A 13 0.74 3.35 18.40
N VAL A 14 1.22 3.67 17.23
CA VAL A 14 0.82 2.98 16.00
C VAL A 14 1.30 1.54 16.08
N GLY A 15 0.44 0.59 15.78
CA GLY A 15 0.76 -0.82 15.83
C GLY A 15 0.43 -1.53 14.52
N THR A 16 1.21 -2.58 14.24
CA THR A 16 0.94 -3.52 13.14
C THR A 16 1.07 -4.94 13.67
N ASP A 17 0.06 -5.74 13.44
CA ASP A 17 0.07 -7.19 13.68
C ASP A 17 0.27 -7.90 12.34
N PHE A 18 1.49 -8.34 12.06
CA PHE A 18 1.84 -9.03 10.82
C PHE A 18 1.16 -10.40 10.70
N VAL A 19 0.88 -11.07 11.82
CA VAL A 19 0.17 -12.36 11.81
C VAL A 19 -1.31 -12.16 11.51
N GLY A 20 -1.89 -11.11 12.10
CA GLY A 20 -3.29 -10.75 11.90
C GLY A 20 -3.55 -9.98 10.61
N ASN A 21 -2.51 -9.51 9.91
CA ASN A 21 -2.61 -8.60 8.77
C ASN A 21 -3.46 -7.35 9.05
N ILE A 22 -3.28 -6.78 10.23
CA ILE A 22 -3.97 -5.59 10.67
C ILE A 22 -2.98 -4.53 11.15
N TYR A 23 -3.40 -3.28 11.03
CA TYR A 23 -2.72 -2.15 11.66
C TYR A 23 -3.73 -1.27 12.38
N PHE A 24 -3.26 -0.55 13.36
CA PHE A 24 -4.14 0.29 14.15
C PHE A 24 -3.41 1.52 14.70
N ARG A 25 -4.17 2.57 14.92
CA ARG A 25 -3.72 3.76 15.62
C ARG A 25 -4.89 4.44 16.32
N GLN A 26 -4.57 5.19 17.35
CA GLN A 26 -5.57 6.07 17.98
C GLN A 26 -5.92 7.21 17.02
N GLU A 27 -7.21 7.52 16.90
CA GLU A 27 -7.74 8.64 16.13
C GLU A 27 -8.72 9.43 17.02
N GLY A 28 -8.24 10.53 17.60
CA GLY A 28 -8.99 11.26 18.62
C GLY A 28 -9.31 10.36 19.82
N ASN A 29 -10.61 10.25 20.14
CA ASN A 29 -11.13 9.37 21.20
C ASN A 29 -11.53 7.98 20.65
N GLY A 30 -11.22 7.67 19.42
CA GLY A 30 -11.50 6.41 18.75
C GLY A 30 -10.25 5.69 18.28
N MET A 31 -10.47 4.66 17.49
CA MET A 31 -9.41 3.85 16.92
C MET A 31 -9.62 3.73 15.40
N LEU A 32 -8.54 3.93 14.64
CA LEU A 32 -8.48 3.46 13.28
C LEU A 32 -7.98 2.02 13.30
N LEU A 33 -8.75 1.12 12.73
CA LEU A 33 -8.36 -0.25 12.45
C LEU A 33 -8.30 -0.42 10.93
N GLY A 34 -7.14 -0.72 10.41
CA GLY A 34 -6.95 -0.98 8.99
C GLY A 34 -6.50 -2.41 8.74
N THR A 35 -6.83 -2.90 7.57
CA THR A 35 -6.48 -4.25 7.15
C THR A 35 -6.39 -4.35 5.64
N TYR A 36 -5.97 -5.50 5.15
CA TYR A 36 -5.88 -5.82 3.74
C TYR A 36 -6.56 -7.15 3.48
N GLU A 37 -7.24 -7.24 2.35
CA GLU A 37 -7.87 -8.46 1.91
C GLU A 37 -6.84 -9.58 1.72
N ALA A 38 -7.27 -10.82 1.94
CA ALA A 38 -6.45 -12.00 1.67
C ALA A 38 -6.28 -12.25 0.16
N GLN A 39 -7.26 -11.80 -0.61
CA GLN A 39 -7.24 -11.87 -2.07
C GLN A 39 -7.45 -10.47 -2.63
N SER A 40 -6.58 -10.06 -3.55
CA SER A 40 -6.70 -8.76 -4.20
C SER A 40 -7.85 -8.73 -5.19
N THR A 41 -8.43 -7.57 -5.37
CA THR A 41 -9.35 -7.29 -6.46
C THR A 41 -8.71 -6.22 -7.34
N PRO A 42 -8.10 -6.59 -8.49
CA PRO A 42 -7.53 -5.61 -9.39
C PRO A 42 -8.58 -4.59 -9.82
N TRP A 43 -8.22 -3.32 -9.74
CA TRP A 43 -9.11 -2.21 -10.07
C TRP A 43 -8.61 -1.50 -11.32
N GLN A 44 -9.54 -1.27 -12.27
CA GLN A 44 -9.28 -0.49 -13.49
C GLN A 44 -8.04 -0.94 -14.28
N VAL A 45 -7.93 -2.25 -14.50
CA VAL A 45 -6.78 -2.88 -15.20
C VAL A 45 -6.55 -2.38 -16.62
N ASN A 46 -7.56 -1.79 -17.25
CA ASN A 46 -7.50 -1.20 -18.58
C ASN A 46 -7.25 0.32 -18.57
N GLY A 47 -6.93 0.87 -17.42
CA GLY A 47 -6.66 2.29 -17.22
C GLY A 47 -7.69 2.98 -16.33
N THR A 48 -7.22 3.89 -15.51
CA THR A 48 -8.05 4.70 -14.62
C THR A 48 -8.93 5.66 -15.46
N PRO A 49 -10.24 5.77 -15.17
CA PRO A 49 -11.09 6.74 -15.85
C PRO A 49 -10.55 8.16 -15.68
N MET A 50 -10.57 8.93 -16.75
CA MET A 50 -10.00 10.29 -16.75
C MET A 50 -10.72 11.27 -15.80
N ASN A 51 -11.95 10.96 -15.44
CA ASN A 51 -12.74 11.73 -14.48
C ASN A 51 -12.66 11.19 -13.05
N PHE A 52 -11.88 10.13 -12.80
CA PHE A 52 -11.64 9.64 -11.44
C PHE A 52 -10.70 10.61 -10.72
N GLY A 53 -11.11 11.07 -9.56
CA GLY A 53 -10.36 12.00 -8.75
C GLY A 53 -10.00 11.40 -7.39
N HIS A 54 -10.74 11.79 -6.37
CA HIS A 54 -10.50 11.40 -4.97
C HIS A 54 -11.71 10.68 -4.36
N GLU A 55 -12.51 10.06 -5.22
CA GLU A 55 -13.65 9.26 -4.79
C GLU A 55 -13.17 8.02 -4.04
N LEU A 56 -13.91 7.67 -2.99
CA LEU A 56 -13.73 6.39 -2.32
C LEU A 56 -14.55 5.31 -3.02
N LEU A 57 -14.06 4.09 -2.94
CA LEU A 57 -14.79 2.92 -3.41
C LEU A 57 -15.80 2.44 -2.37
N ASP A 58 -16.79 1.69 -2.80
CA ASP A 58 -17.76 1.07 -1.90
C ASP A 58 -17.07 0.17 -0.88
N ALA A 59 -17.54 0.25 0.36
CA ALA A 59 -17.05 -0.62 1.42
C ALA A 59 -17.44 -2.07 1.15
N LYS A 60 -16.45 -2.98 1.26
CA LYS A 60 -16.62 -4.43 1.11
C LYS A 60 -16.15 -5.14 2.37
N LEU A 61 -16.89 -4.95 3.46
CA LEU A 61 -16.53 -5.52 4.77
C LEU A 61 -16.47 -7.05 4.75
N GLU A 62 -17.23 -7.68 3.87
CA GLU A 62 -17.21 -9.13 3.64
C GLU A 62 -15.83 -9.66 3.26
N ASN A 63 -15.02 -8.87 2.55
CA ASN A 63 -13.69 -9.28 2.13
C ASN A 63 -12.65 -9.25 3.26
N ILE A 64 -12.99 -8.61 4.38
CA ILE A 64 -12.06 -8.39 5.51
C ILE A 64 -12.60 -8.92 6.84
N GLN A 65 -13.69 -9.67 6.85
CA GLN A 65 -14.34 -10.15 8.07
C GLN A 65 -13.39 -10.88 9.03
N ASP A 66 -12.58 -11.78 8.49
CA ASP A 66 -11.61 -12.55 9.30
C ASP A 66 -10.59 -11.64 9.96
N ARG A 67 -10.16 -10.59 9.27
CA ARG A 67 -9.20 -9.60 9.79
C ARG A 67 -9.84 -8.71 10.84
N LEU A 68 -11.09 -8.31 10.64
CA LEU A 68 -11.84 -7.57 11.64
C LEU A 68 -12.03 -8.38 12.93
N ALA A 69 -12.33 -9.68 12.81
CA ALA A 69 -12.44 -10.58 13.98
C ALA A 69 -11.11 -10.66 14.75
N ILE A 70 -9.97 -10.69 14.05
CA ILE A 70 -8.66 -10.61 14.70
C ILE A 70 -8.48 -9.26 15.38
N GLY A 71 -8.86 -8.16 14.73
CA GLY A 71 -8.80 -6.82 15.30
C GLY A 71 -9.60 -6.70 16.60
N PHE A 72 -10.80 -7.25 16.65
CA PHE A 72 -11.64 -7.28 17.86
C PHE A 72 -11.02 -8.13 18.96
N LYS A 73 -10.42 -9.27 18.60
CA LYS A 73 -9.69 -10.10 19.57
C LYS A 73 -8.47 -9.37 20.17
N ARG A 74 -7.76 -8.58 19.37
CA ARG A 74 -6.59 -7.78 19.83
C ARG A 74 -7.01 -6.56 20.64
N ILE A 75 -8.11 -5.95 20.26
CA ILE A 75 -8.63 -4.72 20.89
C ILE A 75 -10.12 -4.93 21.21
N PRO A 76 -10.45 -5.63 22.31
CA PRO A 76 -11.83 -6.01 22.62
C PRO A 76 -12.80 -4.83 22.75
N ALA A 77 -12.30 -3.64 23.07
CA ALA A 77 -13.12 -2.43 23.14
C ALA A 77 -13.79 -2.09 21.79
N LEU A 78 -13.20 -2.51 20.66
CA LEU A 78 -13.76 -2.28 19.33
C LEU A 78 -15.02 -3.10 19.06
N GLU A 79 -15.20 -4.24 19.70
CA GLU A 79 -16.36 -5.10 19.50
C GLU A 79 -17.68 -4.40 19.88
N LYS A 80 -17.61 -3.49 20.86
CA LYS A 80 -18.74 -2.69 21.32
C LYS A 80 -18.80 -1.29 20.71
N ALA A 81 -17.77 -0.92 19.95
CA ALA A 81 -17.70 0.38 19.31
C ALA A 81 -18.48 0.37 17.98
N GLY A 82 -19.19 1.44 17.68
CA GLY A 82 -19.79 1.63 16.36
C GLY A 82 -18.75 2.07 15.33
N ILE A 83 -19.07 1.93 14.07
CA ILE A 83 -18.25 2.42 12.96
C ILE A 83 -18.61 3.88 12.69
N LYS A 84 -17.63 4.77 12.73
CA LYS A 84 -17.81 6.18 12.40
C LYS A 84 -17.67 6.42 10.90
N ASN A 85 -16.67 5.80 10.28
CA ASN A 85 -16.39 5.96 8.87
C ASN A 85 -15.64 4.73 8.35
N ILE A 86 -15.81 4.43 7.07
CA ILE A 86 -15.08 3.39 6.34
C ILE A 86 -14.38 4.07 5.17
N ILE A 87 -13.10 3.80 5.01
CA ILE A 87 -12.28 4.29 3.90
C ILE A 87 -11.85 3.09 3.07
N ASN A 88 -12.32 3.03 1.83
CA ASN A 88 -11.89 2.05 0.84
C ASN A 88 -11.47 2.79 -0.43
N GLY A 89 -10.28 2.57 -0.88
CA GLY A 89 -9.73 3.25 -2.05
C GLY A 89 -8.74 2.38 -2.80
N PRO A 90 -8.47 2.69 -4.07
CA PRO A 90 -7.49 1.95 -4.83
C PRO A 90 -6.10 2.13 -4.23
N PHE A 91 -5.34 1.04 -4.16
CA PHE A 91 -4.00 1.02 -3.62
C PHE A 91 -2.99 0.60 -4.69
N THR A 92 -1.93 1.37 -4.87
CA THR A 92 -0.97 1.15 -5.93
C THR A 92 0.13 0.18 -5.51
N PHE A 93 0.43 -0.79 -6.38
CA PHE A 93 1.51 -1.76 -6.20
C PHE A 93 2.30 -1.93 -7.49
N GLY A 94 3.63 -1.94 -7.38
CA GLY A 94 4.48 -2.41 -8.45
C GLY A 94 4.47 -3.94 -8.57
N PRO A 95 4.82 -4.51 -9.73
CA PRO A 95 4.84 -5.96 -9.93
C PRO A 95 5.78 -6.72 -8.98
N ASP A 96 6.82 -6.08 -8.49
CA ASP A 96 7.79 -6.61 -7.52
C ASP A 96 7.68 -5.96 -6.13
N GLY A 97 6.66 -5.14 -5.91
CA GLY A 97 6.43 -4.43 -4.65
C GLY A 97 7.25 -3.14 -4.49
N ASN A 98 8.17 -2.85 -5.40
CA ASN A 98 8.96 -1.62 -5.37
C ASN A 98 8.33 -0.50 -6.22
N PRO A 99 8.56 0.77 -5.90
CA PRO A 99 8.22 1.89 -6.77
C PRO A 99 8.81 1.75 -8.18
N LEU A 100 8.21 2.47 -9.12
CA LEU A 100 8.70 2.63 -10.48
C LEU A 100 9.05 4.10 -10.67
N ILE A 101 10.34 4.42 -10.61
CA ILE A 101 10.84 5.80 -10.71
C ILE A 101 11.95 5.88 -11.74
N GLY A 102 12.07 7.05 -12.37
CA GLY A 102 13.13 7.32 -13.32
C GLY A 102 12.65 7.64 -14.74
N PRO A 103 13.58 7.79 -15.69
CA PRO A 103 13.27 8.09 -17.08
C PRO A 103 12.63 6.88 -17.76
N VAL A 104 11.49 7.09 -18.42
CA VAL A 104 10.79 6.00 -19.12
C VAL A 104 11.52 5.65 -20.41
N PRO A 105 11.96 4.39 -20.62
CA PRO A 105 12.68 3.97 -21.79
C PRO A 105 11.95 4.31 -23.08
N GLY A 106 12.68 4.85 -24.07
CA GLY A 106 12.14 5.23 -25.37
C GLY A 106 11.29 6.51 -25.39
N LYS A 107 11.15 7.21 -24.26
CA LYS A 107 10.42 8.48 -24.17
C LYS A 107 11.33 9.61 -23.74
N LYS A 108 11.53 10.59 -24.61
CA LYS A 108 12.35 11.76 -24.28
C LYS A 108 11.63 12.67 -23.27
N ASN A 109 12.33 13.10 -22.22
CA ASN A 109 11.84 14.00 -21.19
C ASN A 109 10.56 13.51 -20.47
N TYR A 110 10.34 12.20 -20.42
CA TYR A 110 9.21 11.59 -19.74
C TYR A 110 9.71 10.75 -18.56
N TRP A 111 9.28 11.11 -17.38
CA TRP A 111 9.71 10.53 -16.12
C TRP A 111 8.53 9.88 -15.40
N ALA A 112 8.78 8.76 -14.77
CA ALA A 112 7.80 8.06 -13.93
C ALA A 112 8.13 8.24 -12.45
N ALA A 113 7.08 8.36 -11.63
CA ALA A 113 7.11 8.29 -10.18
C ALA A 113 5.80 7.65 -9.73
N VAL A 114 5.68 6.34 -9.90
CA VAL A 114 4.43 5.58 -9.70
C VAL A 114 4.66 4.35 -8.84
N ALA A 115 3.58 3.69 -8.45
CA ALA A 115 3.59 2.52 -7.57
C ALA A 115 4.30 2.77 -6.22
N ILE A 116 4.24 4.01 -5.73
CA ILE A 116 4.82 4.40 -4.45
C ILE A 116 3.82 4.06 -3.34
N MET A 117 3.81 2.80 -2.96
CA MET A 117 2.88 2.21 -2.02
C MET A 117 2.88 2.94 -0.65
N ALA A 118 4.04 3.18 -0.08
CA ALA A 118 4.21 3.90 1.18
C ALA A 118 4.42 5.41 0.92
N GLY A 119 3.48 6.05 0.22
CA GLY A 119 3.62 7.38 -0.32
C GLY A 119 4.13 8.43 0.66
N PHE A 120 3.52 8.53 1.84
CA PHE A 120 3.97 9.50 2.87
C PHE A 120 5.38 9.23 3.38
N CYS A 121 5.79 7.98 3.47
CA CYS A 121 7.13 7.62 3.96
C CYS A 121 8.21 7.76 2.89
N GLN A 122 7.87 7.54 1.63
CA GLN A 122 8.82 7.47 0.52
C GLN A 122 8.87 8.73 -0.34
N ALA A 123 7.84 9.58 -0.30
CA ALA A 123 7.71 10.73 -1.20
C ALA A 123 8.93 11.68 -1.19
N GLY A 124 9.48 11.97 -0.01
CA GLY A 124 10.65 12.84 0.12
C GLY A 124 11.88 12.26 -0.56
N GLY A 125 12.17 10.98 -0.31
CA GLY A 125 13.29 10.26 -0.94
C GLY A 125 13.13 10.12 -2.46
N VAL A 126 11.94 9.76 -2.91
CA VAL A 126 11.61 9.67 -4.35
C VAL A 126 11.80 11.03 -5.02
N GLY A 127 11.24 12.08 -4.44
CA GLY A 127 11.37 13.44 -5.00
C GLY A 127 12.81 13.89 -5.11
N LYS A 128 13.61 13.67 -4.06
CA LYS A 128 15.05 13.98 -4.08
C LYS A 128 15.76 13.20 -5.18
N SER A 129 15.60 11.89 -5.24
CA SER A 129 16.28 11.03 -6.21
C SER A 129 15.95 11.39 -7.66
N ILE A 130 14.68 11.69 -7.95
CA ILE A 130 14.29 12.13 -9.29
C ILE A 130 14.88 13.50 -9.62
N ALA A 131 14.87 14.44 -8.69
CA ALA A 131 15.45 15.76 -8.90
C ALA A 131 16.96 15.69 -9.21
N GLU A 132 17.70 14.92 -8.43
CA GLU A 132 19.13 14.67 -8.68
C GLU A 132 19.33 13.99 -10.04
N TRP A 133 18.54 12.98 -10.35
CA TRP A 133 18.67 12.28 -11.63
C TRP A 133 18.40 13.18 -12.84
N ILE A 134 17.45 14.10 -12.74
CA ILE A 134 17.15 15.08 -13.80
C ILE A 134 18.28 16.10 -13.94
N ILE A 135 18.85 16.57 -12.85
CA ILE A 135 19.83 17.67 -12.83
C ILE A 135 21.25 17.14 -13.05
N ASP A 136 21.62 16.10 -12.32
CA ASP A 136 23.00 15.61 -12.23
C ASP A 136 23.22 14.37 -13.12
N GLY A 137 22.16 13.77 -13.65
CA GLY A 137 22.21 12.58 -14.50
C GLY A 137 22.12 11.26 -13.76
N GLU A 138 22.26 11.28 -12.43
CA GLU A 138 22.12 10.11 -11.56
C GLU A 138 21.71 10.53 -10.14
N PRO A 139 20.99 9.68 -9.42
CA PRO A 139 20.68 9.96 -8.00
C PRO A 139 21.90 9.68 -7.11
N SER A 140 22.01 10.39 -6.00
CA SER A 140 23.11 10.24 -5.02
C SER A 140 23.07 8.95 -4.21
N ILE A 141 21.96 8.21 -4.27
CA ILE A 141 21.76 6.91 -3.61
C ILE A 141 21.41 5.84 -4.65
N ASP A 142 21.80 4.61 -4.37
CA ASP A 142 21.43 3.49 -5.23
C ASP A 142 19.94 3.20 -5.14
N ILE A 143 19.24 3.42 -6.24
CA ILE A 143 17.81 3.17 -6.39
C ILE A 143 17.51 2.16 -7.51
N TRP A 144 18.47 1.36 -7.92
CA TRP A 144 18.29 0.44 -9.05
C TRP A 144 17.06 -0.46 -8.90
N ALA A 145 16.79 -0.96 -7.71
CA ALA A 145 15.59 -1.76 -7.45
C ALA A 145 14.26 -1.00 -7.68
N MET A 146 14.32 0.32 -7.89
CA MET A 146 13.15 1.17 -8.16
C MET A 146 13.14 1.73 -9.58
N ASP A 147 14.23 1.56 -10.35
CA ASP A 147 14.31 2.05 -11.72
C ASP A 147 13.18 1.45 -12.58
N VAL A 148 12.41 2.30 -13.25
CA VAL A 148 11.36 1.86 -14.17
C VAL A 148 11.91 1.01 -15.32
N ALA A 149 13.15 1.23 -15.72
CA ALA A 149 13.81 0.48 -16.78
C ALA A 149 14.14 -0.99 -16.42
N ARG A 150 13.99 -1.39 -15.13
CA ARG A 150 14.20 -2.79 -14.71
C ARG A 150 13.20 -3.76 -15.32
N PHE A 151 12.06 -3.26 -15.83
CA PHE A 151 11.08 -4.05 -16.54
C PHE A 151 11.28 -3.92 -18.06
N GLY A 152 11.47 -5.04 -18.72
CA GLY A 152 11.56 -5.11 -20.17
C GLY A 152 10.20 -5.42 -20.84
N ASN A 153 10.25 -5.79 -22.11
CA ASN A 153 9.07 -6.07 -22.94
C ASN A 153 8.21 -7.25 -22.47
N TYR A 154 8.72 -8.08 -21.55
CA TYR A 154 7.97 -9.16 -20.94
C TYR A 154 6.88 -8.67 -19.97
N ALA A 155 7.01 -7.46 -19.46
CA ALA A 155 6.09 -6.87 -18.51
C ALA A 155 4.80 -6.39 -19.20
N SER A 156 4.01 -7.34 -19.68
CA SER A 156 2.69 -7.07 -20.25
C SER A 156 1.71 -6.54 -19.20
N PRO A 157 0.58 -5.93 -19.59
CA PRO A 157 -0.48 -5.54 -18.67
C PRO A 157 -1.00 -6.71 -17.83
N GLU A 158 -1.08 -7.90 -18.39
CA GLU A 158 -1.46 -9.12 -17.70
C GLU A 158 -0.43 -9.51 -16.64
N TYR A 159 0.85 -9.53 -16.99
CA TYR A 159 1.95 -9.74 -16.05
C TYR A 159 1.88 -8.73 -14.90
N GLY A 160 1.72 -7.45 -15.21
CA GLY A 160 1.62 -6.39 -14.21
C GLY A 160 0.46 -6.61 -13.25
N THR A 161 -0.71 -6.98 -13.77
CA THR A 161 -1.90 -7.25 -12.96
C THR A 161 -1.69 -8.43 -12.02
N ILE A 162 -1.20 -9.56 -12.53
CA ILE A 162 -0.96 -10.77 -11.73
C ILE A 162 0.09 -10.51 -10.66
N LYS A 163 1.23 -9.94 -11.03
CA LYS A 163 2.34 -9.72 -10.09
C LYS A 163 2.04 -8.66 -9.04
N SER A 164 1.35 -7.59 -9.39
CA SER A 164 0.91 -6.60 -8.41
C SER A 164 -0.10 -7.18 -7.42
N SER A 165 -1.00 -8.05 -7.89
CA SER A 165 -1.95 -8.78 -7.04
C SER A 165 -1.23 -9.71 -6.06
N GLU A 166 -0.29 -10.53 -6.54
CA GLU A 166 0.52 -11.40 -5.69
C GLU A 166 1.28 -10.61 -4.63
N ASN A 167 1.87 -9.47 -5.00
CA ASN A 167 2.60 -8.63 -4.05
C ASN A 167 1.68 -8.02 -2.99
N TYR A 168 0.49 -7.57 -3.37
CA TYR A 168 -0.51 -7.07 -2.43
C TYR A 168 -0.90 -8.15 -1.42
N GLU A 169 -1.23 -9.34 -1.88
CA GLU A 169 -1.68 -10.46 -1.05
C GLU A 169 -0.59 -10.94 -0.08
N ARG A 170 0.67 -10.86 -0.49
CA ARG A 170 1.83 -11.27 0.30
C ARG A 170 2.46 -10.15 1.12
N ARG A 171 1.91 -8.98 1.12
CA ARG A 171 2.47 -7.77 1.72
C ARG A 171 2.97 -7.92 3.16
N PHE A 172 2.29 -8.70 3.99
CA PHE A 172 2.65 -8.95 5.39
C PHE A 172 3.30 -10.31 5.63
N ILE A 173 3.50 -11.09 4.58
CA ILE A 173 4.18 -12.37 4.71
C ILE A 173 5.67 -12.10 4.79
N MET A 174 6.27 -12.47 5.92
CA MET A 174 7.71 -12.49 6.05
C MET A 174 8.25 -13.71 5.32
N THR A 175 9.01 -13.46 4.25
CA THR A 175 9.69 -14.51 3.52
C THR A 175 10.91 -14.98 4.33
N PHE A 176 10.95 -16.26 4.60
CA PHE A 176 12.14 -16.89 5.17
C PHE A 176 13.10 -17.31 4.04
N PRO A 177 14.39 -17.54 4.35
CA PRO A 177 15.39 -17.87 3.32
C PRO A 177 15.02 -19.05 2.41
N ASN A 178 14.17 -19.94 2.89
CA ASN A 178 13.75 -21.14 2.16
C ASN A 178 12.37 -21.02 1.49
N GLU A 179 11.74 -19.84 1.55
CA GLU A 179 10.45 -19.67 0.89
C GLU A 179 10.66 -19.46 -0.61
N THR A 180 9.98 -20.28 -1.41
CA THR A 180 9.95 -20.12 -2.86
C THR A 180 8.76 -19.25 -3.22
N LEU A 181 9.01 -18.11 -3.86
CA LEU A 181 7.93 -17.30 -4.42
C LEU A 181 7.23 -18.05 -5.56
N PRO A 182 5.92 -17.91 -5.73
CA PRO A 182 5.23 -18.41 -6.91
C PRO A 182 5.90 -17.91 -8.19
N LYS A 183 6.07 -18.83 -9.15
CA LYS A 183 6.69 -18.53 -10.45
C LYS A 183 5.66 -17.95 -11.40
#